data_6eed6a4030a7a7687a530160e69517c7
#
_entry.id   6eed6a4030a7a7687a530160e69517c7
#
_cell.length_a   1.000
_cell.length_b   1.000
_cell.length_c   1.000
_cell.angle_alpha   90.00
_cell.angle_beta   90.00
_cell.angle_gamma   90.00
#
_symmetry.space_group_name_H-M   'P 1'
#
loop_
_entity.id
_entity.type
_entity.pdbx_description
1 polymer ?
#
loop_
_entity_poly.entity_id
_entity_poly.type
_entity_poly.pdbx_seq_one_letter_code
_entity_poly.pdbx_strand_id
1 'polypeptide(L)'
;PMKQLEKLTGQAVFAEKTLAGAQLTMSDSKIGLALGGGGARGLAHIPMLEVFDELGIKPAIIAGCSMGALIGAAYACGMTAKDMRVQSEKILGNRMGAARYVFGTRGSKIGDIFSLQGLLSLHLHGEKLVDLALPDSLVQNIEDTQIPLRIIATDFERMEERVLSQGSIVQAVAASI
;
A
#
# COMPACT_ATOMS: atom_id res chain seq x y z
N PRO A 1 -47.08 -26.82 -7.11
CA PRO A 1 -45.65 -27.00 -6.73
C PRO A 1 -44.73 -27.05 -7.94
N MET A 2 -45.09 -27.70 -9.09
CA MET A 2 -44.23 -27.82 -10.28
C MET A 2 -43.94 -26.50 -10.98
N LYS A 3 -44.91 -25.58 -11.10
CA LYS A 3 -44.67 -24.25 -11.73
C LYS A 3 -43.67 -23.36 -11.00
N GLN A 4 -43.38 -23.62 -9.74
CA GLN A 4 -42.39 -22.88 -8.96
C GLN A 4 -40.98 -23.42 -9.16
N LEU A 5 -40.83 -24.71 -9.44
CA LEU A 5 -39.56 -25.34 -9.80
C LEU A 5 -39.12 -24.95 -11.19
N GLU A 6 -40.02 -24.81 -12.16
CA GLU A 6 -39.69 -24.33 -13.52
C GLU A 6 -39.19 -22.87 -13.54
N LYS A 7 -39.73 -22.02 -12.63
CA LYS A 7 -39.23 -20.64 -12.47
C LYS A 7 -37.81 -20.58 -11.91
N LEU A 8 -37.49 -21.45 -10.96
CA LEU A 8 -36.16 -21.51 -10.35
C LEU A 8 -35.10 -22.11 -11.31
N THR A 9 -35.49 -23.13 -12.09
CA THR A 9 -34.61 -23.70 -13.12
C THR A 9 -34.41 -22.73 -14.27
N GLY A 10 -35.43 -21.99 -14.68
CA GLY A 10 -35.32 -20.93 -15.70
C GLY A 10 -34.40 -19.79 -15.28
N GLN A 11 -34.41 -19.39 -14.01
CA GLN A 11 -33.49 -18.38 -13.47
C GLN A 11 -32.05 -18.89 -13.38
N ALA A 12 -31.85 -20.14 -13.00
CA ALA A 12 -30.55 -20.77 -12.95
C ALA A 12 -29.93 -20.89 -14.36
N VAL A 13 -30.70 -21.33 -15.34
CA VAL A 13 -30.25 -21.42 -16.75
C VAL A 13 -30.00 -20.04 -17.34
N PHE A 14 -30.76 -19.01 -16.94
CA PHE A 14 -30.50 -17.63 -17.37
C PHE A 14 -29.22 -17.07 -16.76
N ALA A 15 -28.98 -17.35 -15.48
CA ALA A 15 -27.72 -16.98 -14.79
C ALA A 15 -26.50 -17.69 -15.41
N GLU A 16 -26.64 -18.97 -15.73
CA GLU A 16 -25.58 -19.76 -16.39
C GLU A 16 -25.29 -19.27 -17.81
N LYS A 17 -26.33 -18.92 -18.58
CA LYS A 17 -26.16 -18.31 -19.92
C LYS A 17 -25.57 -16.90 -19.84
N THR A 18 -25.89 -16.13 -18.80
CA THR A 18 -25.29 -14.79 -18.60
C THR A 18 -23.83 -14.90 -18.17
N LEU A 19 -23.49 -15.89 -17.36
CA LEU A 19 -22.10 -16.20 -16.99
C LEU A 19 -21.29 -16.81 -18.15
N ALA A 20 -21.92 -17.65 -19.00
CA ALA A 20 -21.26 -18.22 -20.18
C ALA A 20 -21.12 -17.21 -21.33
N GLY A 21 -21.98 -16.20 -21.41
CA GLY A 21 -21.88 -15.10 -22.39
C GLY A 21 -20.96 -13.97 -21.95
N ALA A 22 -20.71 -13.83 -20.66
CA ALA A 22 -19.67 -12.99 -20.08
C ALA A 22 -18.42 -13.84 -19.80
N GLN A 23 -17.89 -14.49 -20.81
CA GLN A 23 -16.44 -14.72 -20.87
C GLN A 23 -15.81 -13.34 -21.04
N LEU A 24 -15.75 -12.58 -19.95
CA LEU A 24 -14.75 -11.57 -19.76
C LEU A 24 -13.43 -12.30 -19.96
N THR A 25 -12.85 -12.14 -21.13
CA THR A 25 -11.47 -12.51 -21.35
C THR A 25 -10.67 -11.65 -20.38
N MET A 26 -10.41 -12.17 -19.18
CA MET A 26 -9.58 -11.54 -18.12
C MET A 26 -8.18 -11.22 -18.64
N SER A 27 -7.88 -11.64 -19.87
CA SER A 27 -6.62 -11.51 -20.57
C SER A 27 -6.15 -10.06 -20.76
N ASP A 28 -7.07 -9.06 -20.74
CA ASP A 28 -6.71 -7.66 -20.98
C ASP A 28 -7.10 -6.71 -19.83
N SER A 29 -7.69 -7.22 -18.74
CA SER A 29 -8.08 -6.40 -17.61
C SER A 29 -6.85 -6.00 -16.78
N LYS A 30 -6.51 -4.71 -16.79
CA LYS A 30 -5.43 -4.16 -15.98
C LYS A 30 -5.98 -3.77 -14.61
N ILE A 31 -5.38 -4.33 -13.56
CA ILE A 31 -5.73 -4.02 -12.17
C ILE A 31 -4.81 -2.93 -11.65
N GLY A 32 -5.36 -1.81 -11.20
CA GLY A 32 -4.64 -0.81 -10.42
C GLY A 32 -4.92 -0.99 -8.93
N LEU A 33 -3.90 -0.81 -8.09
CA LEU A 33 -4.04 -0.83 -6.64
C LEU A 33 -3.94 0.57 -6.06
N ALA A 34 -4.91 0.93 -5.21
CA ALA A 34 -4.85 2.13 -4.38
C ALA A 34 -4.70 1.71 -2.91
N LEU A 35 -3.53 1.97 -2.34
CA LEU A 35 -3.17 1.60 -0.97
C LEU A 35 -3.23 2.81 -0.06
N GLY A 36 -4.23 2.85 0.82
CA GLY A 36 -4.46 3.96 1.74
C GLY A 36 -3.47 3.98 2.91
N GLY A 37 -3.40 5.13 3.57
CA GLY A 37 -2.70 5.29 4.84
C GLY A 37 -3.42 4.60 5.99
N GLY A 38 -2.99 4.88 7.22
CA GLY A 38 -3.64 4.39 8.44
C GLY A 38 -2.68 3.91 9.52
N GLY A 39 -1.42 4.25 9.44
CA GLY A 39 -0.39 3.81 10.38
C GLY A 39 -0.34 2.29 10.46
N ALA A 40 -0.36 1.72 11.67
CA ALA A 40 -0.31 0.28 11.86
C ALA A 40 -1.45 -0.50 11.18
N ARG A 41 -2.61 0.11 10.94
CA ARG A 41 -3.72 -0.52 10.20
C ARG A 41 -3.37 -0.78 8.73
N GLY A 42 -2.47 0.00 8.14
CA GLY A 42 -2.00 -0.20 6.77
C GLY A 42 -1.26 -1.52 6.57
N LEU A 43 -0.77 -2.16 7.64
CA LEU A 43 -0.20 -3.51 7.56
C LEU A 43 -1.20 -4.55 7.02
N ALA A 44 -2.51 -4.26 7.06
CA ALA A 44 -3.53 -5.09 6.44
C ALA A 44 -3.41 -5.19 4.90
N HIS A 45 -2.65 -4.30 4.26
CA HIS A 45 -2.33 -4.43 2.84
C HIS A 45 -1.47 -5.66 2.54
N ILE A 46 -0.63 -6.10 3.49
CA ILE A 46 0.27 -7.26 3.29
C ILE A 46 -0.51 -8.55 3.01
N PRO A 47 -1.48 -9.00 3.86
CA PRO A 47 -2.24 -10.21 3.56
C PRO A 47 -3.09 -10.10 2.28
N MET A 48 -3.52 -8.91 1.89
CA MET A 48 -4.16 -8.71 0.60
C MET A 48 -3.17 -8.96 -0.55
N LEU A 49 -1.95 -8.44 -0.46
CA LEU A 49 -0.92 -8.66 -1.47
C LEU A 49 -0.44 -10.11 -1.51
N GLU A 50 -0.48 -10.86 -0.39
CA GLU A 50 -0.21 -12.30 -0.38
C GLU A 50 -1.20 -13.05 -1.29
N VAL A 51 -2.48 -12.67 -1.27
CA VAL A 51 -3.48 -13.24 -2.18
C VAL A 51 -3.17 -12.90 -3.63
N PHE A 52 -2.68 -11.69 -3.91
CA PHE A 52 -2.22 -11.32 -5.26
C PHE A 52 -1.05 -12.20 -5.72
N ASP A 53 -0.06 -12.43 -4.84
CA ASP A 53 1.08 -13.31 -5.12
C ASP A 53 0.61 -14.76 -5.35
N GLU A 54 -0.28 -15.30 -4.50
CA GLU A 54 -0.83 -16.66 -4.62
C GLU A 54 -1.62 -16.86 -5.91
N LEU A 55 -2.39 -15.86 -6.34
CA LEU A 55 -3.18 -15.91 -7.57
C LEU A 55 -2.36 -15.55 -8.82
N GLY A 56 -1.08 -15.16 -8.67
CA GLY A 56 -0.25 -14.69 -9.77
C GLY A 56 -0.72 -13.40 -10.42
N ILE A 57 -1.50 -12.57 -9.68
CA ILE A 57 -2.03 -11.31 -10.17
C ILE A 57 -0.97 -10.23 -10.01
N LYS A 58 -0.58 -9.60 -11.13
CA LYS A 58 0.35 -8.46 -11.12
C LYS A 58 -0.43 -7.17 -11.36
N PRO A 59 -0.38 -6.20 -10.43
CA PRO A 59 -0.97 -4.90 -10.65
C PRO A 59 -0.28 -4.17 -11.81
N ALA A 60 -1.06 -3.48 -12.63
CA ALA A 60 -0.53 -2.65 -13.71
C ALA A 60 0.02 -1.31 -13.21
N ILE A 61 -0.42 -0.86 -12.05
CA ILE A 61 0.02 0.36 -11.36
C ILE A 61 -0.36 0.28 -9.89
N ILE A 62 0.47 0.88 -9.05
CA ILE A 62 0.21 1.05 -7.62
C ILE A 62 0.23 2.54 -7.28
N ALA A 63 -0.80 3.00 -6.55
CA ALA A 63 -0.82 4.31 -5.92
C ALA A 63 -0.90 4.13 -4.41
N GLY A 64 -0.02 4.80 -3.66
CA GLY A 64 0.05 4.65 -2.20
C GLY A 64 0.15 5.97 -1.46
N CYS A 65 -0.44 6.02 -0.26
CA CYS A 65 -0.34 7.14 0.67
C CYS A 65 0.11 6.62 2.04
N SER A 66 1.06 7.30 2.70
CA SER A 66 1.58 6.98 4.03
C SER A 66 2.02 5.50 4.12
N MET A 67 1.47 4.69 5.02
CA MET A 67 1.77 3.26 5.12
C MET A 67 1.51 2.52 3.80
N GLY A 68 0.49 2.92 3.04
CA GLY A 68 0.23 2.37 1.71
C GLY A 68 1.31 2.73 0.69
N ALA A 69 1.95 3.90 0.82
CA ALA A 69 3.10 4.26 0.00
C ALA A 69 4.32 3.38 0.32
N LEU A 70 4.59 3.14 1.60
CA LEU A 70 5.69 2.27 2.05
C LEU A 70 5.52 0.83 1.55
N ILE A 71 4.36 0.23 1.79
CA ILE A 71 4.05 -1.15 1.37
C ILE A 71 3.99 -1.24 -0.16
N GLY A 72 3.37 -0.25 -0.81
CA GLY A 72 3.28 -0.18 -2.27
C GLY A 72 4.64 -0.05 -2.93
N ALA A 73 5.56 0.75 -2.36
CA ALA A 73 6.92 0.90 -2.83
C ALA A 73 7.70 -0.43 -2.70
N ALA A 74 7.65 -1.08 -1.54
CA ALA A 74 8.29 -2.39 -1.34
C ALA A 74 7.82 -3.42 -2.38
N TYR A 75 6.51 -3.50 -2.60
CA TYR A 75 5.92 -4.43 -3.57
C TYR A 75 6.26 -4.05 -5.02
N ALA A 76 6.20 -2.77 -5.36
CA ALA A 76 6.56 -2.27 -6.69
C ALA A 76 8.04 -2.50 -7.04
N CYS A 77 8.93 -2.50 -6.03
CA CYS A 77 10.33 -2.87 -6.18
C CYS A 77 10.58 -4.37 -6.33
N GLY A 78 9.54 -5.22 -6.20
CA GLY A 78 9.63 -6.67 -6.35
C GLY A 78 9.78 -7.46 -5.05
N MET A 79 9.60 -6.83 -3.89
CA MET A 79 9.53 -7.56 -2.62
C MET A 79 8.24 -8.36 -2.55
N THR A 80 8.31 -9.65 -2.20
CA THR A 80 7.10 -10.46 -2.04
C THR A 80 6.32 -10.07 -0.80
N ALA A 81 5.00 -10.26 -0.80
CA ALA A 81 4.17 -9.98 0.36
C ALA A 81 4.59 -10.84 1.58
N LYS A 82 5.06 -12.07 1.35
CA LYS A 82 5.61 -12.93 2.39
C LYS A 82 6.88 -12.34 3.04
N ASP A 83 7.79 -11.79 2.24
CA ASP A 83 9.01 -11.13 2.77
C ASP A 83 8.66 -9.88 3.56
N MET A 84 7.67 -9.10 3.08
CA MET A 84 7.14 -7.95 3.81
C MET A 84 6.53 -8.35 5.16
N ARG A 85 5.82 -9.48 5.23
CA ARG A 85 5.31 -10.02 6.50
C ARG A 85 6.44 -10.32 7.46
N VAL A 86 7.45 -11.07 7.01
CA VAL A 86 8.61 -11.43 7.84
C VAL A 86 9.35 -10.17 8.33
N GLN A 87 9.52 -9.18 7.46
CA GLN A 87 10.17 -7.92 7.83
C GLN A 87 9.33 -7.14 8.86
N SER A 88 8.01 -7.05 8.66
CA SER A 88 7.10 -6.41 9.59
C SER A 88 7.11 -7.08 10.96
N GLU A 89 7.12 -8.41 11.01
CA GLU A 89 7.19 -9.18 12.26
C GLU A 89 8.51 -8.94 13.02
N LYS A 90 9.64 -8.82 12.31
CA LYS A 90 10.93 -8.47 12.90
C LYS A 90 10.91 -7.08 13.53
N ILE A 91 10.33 -6.10 12.82
CA ILE A 91 10.22 -4.71 13.29
C ILE A 91 9.30 -4.64 14.51
N LEU A 92 8.13 -5.30 14.45
CA LEU A 92 7.12 -5.29 15.52
C LEU A 92 7.47 -6.20 16.68
N GLY A 93 8.17 -7.31 16.44
CA GLY A 93 8.58 -8.29 17.45
C GLY A 93 9.57 -7.70 18.47
N ASN A 94 10.27 -6.65 18.11
CA ASN A 94 11.08 -5.86 19.02
C ASN A 94 10.20 -4.85 19.78
N ARG A 95 9.34 -5.37 20.67
CA ARG A 95 8.27 -4.64 21.38
C ARG A 95 8.69 -3.29 22.00
N MET A 96 9.96 -3.16 22.40
CA MET A 96 10.50 -1.93 22.98
C MET A 96 10.94 -0.93 21.89
N GLY A 97 11.37 -1.41 20.72
CA GLY A 97 11.74 -0.57 19.58
C GLY A 97 10.52 0.00 18.86
N ALA A 98 9.55 -0.85 18.51
CA ALA A 98 8.33 -0.43 17.80
C ALA A 98 7.49 0.57 18.62
N ALA A 99 7.35 0.37 19.92
CA ALA A 99 6.64 1.30 20.81
C ALA A 99 7.34 2.67 20.87
N ARG A 100 8.68 2.72 20.86
CA ARG A 100 9.44 3.98 20.81
C ARG A 100 9.32 4.67 19.45
N TYR A 101 9.22 3.93 18.36
CA TYR A 101 9.06 4.50 17.01
C TYR A 101 7.66 5.04 16.76
N VAL A 102 6.62 4.30 17.17
CA VAL A 102 5.21 4.70 16.93
C VAL A 102 4.69 5.63 18.02
N PHE A 103 5.21 5.55 19.25
CA PHE A 103 4.74 6.30 20.43
C PHE A 103 5.82 7.15 21.07
N GLY A 104 7.02 7.24 20.52
CA GLY A 104 8.16 8.00 21.05
C GLY A 104 7.91 9.52 21.15
N THR A 105 6.79 10.00 20.62
CA THR A 105 6.32 11.38 20.73
C THR A 105 5.29 11.61 21.86
N ARG A 106 5.18 10.68 22.82
CA ARG A 106 4.21 10.79 23.93
C ARG A 106 4.54 11.87 24.96
N GLY A 107 5.27 12.89 24.60
CA GLY A 107 5.55 14.08 25.40
C GLY A 107 5.33 15.40 24.67
N SER A 108 5.17 15.36 23.35
CA SER A 108 4.92 16.57 22.56
C SER A 108 3.46 16.93 22.65
N LYS A 109 3.19 18.14 23.17
CA LYS A 109 1.87 18.78 23.04
C LYS A 109 1.56 18.89 21.55
N ILE A 110 0.29 18.69 21.16
CA ILE A 110 -0.17 18.78 19.76
C ILE A 110 0.36 20.04 19.04
N GLY A 111 0.61 21.13 19.77
CA GLY A 111 1.23 22.35 19.25
C GLY A 111 2.69 22.21 18.81
N ASP A 112 3.44 21.24 19.34
CA ASP A 112 4.85 21.07 18.99
C ASP A 112 5.03 20.33 17.66
N ILE A 113 4.02 19.60 17.19
CA ILE A 113 4.02 18.90 15.89
C ILE A 113 4.00 19.92 14.74
N PHE A 114 3.36 21.08 14.94
CA PHE A 114 3.33 22.19 13.97
C PHE A 114 4.51 23.16 14.10
N SER A 115 5.42 22.93 15.04
CA SER A 115 6.67 23.67 15.10
C SER A 115 7.63 23.19 14.02
N LEU A 116 8.51 24.09 13.54
CA LEU A 116 9.56 23.74 12.56
C LEU A 116 10.41 22.56 13.07
N GLN A 117 10.62 22.46 14.37
CA GLN A 117 11.38 21.39 15.02
C GLN A 117 10.61 20.07 15.06
N GLY A 118 9.28 20.11 15.24
CA GLY A 118 8.40 18.94 15.16
C GLY A 118 8.31 18.40 13.74
N LEU A 119 8.17 19.28 12.74
CA LEU A 119 8.14 18.93 11.33
C LEU A 119 9.47 18.30 10.86
N LEU A 120 10.60 18.89 11.26
CA LEU A 120 11.94 18.35 10.96
C LEU A 120 12.16 17.00 11.65
N SER A 121 11.69 16.84 12.89
CA SER A 121 11.75 15.59 13.64
C SER A 121 10.91 14.49 12.96
N LEU A 122 9.73 14.84 12.47
CA LEU A 122 8.85 13.91 11.75
C LEU A 122 9.48 13.44 10.43
N HIS A 123 10.08 14.35 9.69
CA HIS A 123 10.79 14.04 8.45
C HIS A 123 11.97 13.08 8.67
N LEU A 124 12.83 13.37 9.65
CA LEU A 124 13.97 12.50 10.01
C LEU A 124 13.53 11.12 10.52
N HIS A 125 12.37 11.03 11.19
CA HIS A 125 11.83 9.75 11.62
C HIS A 125 11.16 8.99 10.45
N GLY A 126 10.57 9.70 9.49
CA GLY A 126 10.01 9.13 8.28
C GLY A 126 11.06 8.42 7.43
N GLU A 127 12.18 9.10 7.12
CA GLU A 127 13.31 8.50 6.37
C GLU A 127 13.86 7.25 7.08
N LYS A 128 14.11 7.32 8.38
CA LYS A 128 14.58 6.16 9.17
C LYS A 128 13.59 5.00 9.19
N LEU A 129 12.29 5.28 9.18
CA LEU A 129 11.27 4.25 9.09
C LEU A 129 11.30 3.57 7.73
N VAL A 130 11.49 4.35 6.67
CA VAL A 130 11.61 3.84 5.30
C VAL A 130 12.87 2.99 5.15
N ASP A 131 14.02 3.48 5.62
CA ASP A 131 15.29 2.75 5.58
C ASP A 131 15.21 1.42 6.36
N LEU A 132 14.48 1.41 7.49
CA LEU A 132 14.29 0.18 8.26
C LEU A 132 13.36 -0.82 7.56
N ALA A 133 12.37 -0.31 6.81
CA ALA A 133 11.33 -1.12 6.19
C ALA A 133 11.70 -1.59 4.78
N LEU A 134 12.51 -0.82 4.06
CA LEU A 134 12.95 -1.15 2.70
C LEU A 134 14.38 -1.67 2.75
N PRO A 135 14.67 -2.88 2.23
CA PRO A 135 16.02 -3.38 2.07
C PRO A 135 16.87 -2.49 1.14
N ASP A 136 18.13 -2.29 1.48
CA ASP A 136 19.11 -1.50 0.67
C ASP A 136 19.30 -2.05 -0.75
N SER A 137 18.93 -3.32 -0.98
CA SER A 137 19.03 -3.99 -2.28
C SER A 137 17.93 -3.59 -3.27
N LEU A 138 16.92 -2.83 -2.84
CA LEU A 138 15.85 -2.37 -3.71
C LEU A 138 16.30 -1.17 -4.56
N VAL A 139 15.60 -0.96 -5.68
CA VAL A 139 15.82 0.21 -6.53
C VAL A 139 15.57 1.50 -5.75
N GLN A 140 16.35 2.54 -6.06
CA GLN A 140 16.34 3.78 -5.30
C GLN A 140 15.31 4.79 -5.79
N ASN A 141 14.93 4.71 -7.07
CA ASN A 141 14.04 5.69 -7.68
C ASN A 141 12.70 5.07 -8.08
N ILE A 142 11.65 5.90 -8.05
CA ILE A 142 10.28 5.52 -8.38
C ILE A 142 10.16 5.00 -9.81
N GLU A 143 10.83 5.66 -10.76
CA GLU A 143 10.80 5.31 -12.17
C GLU A 143 11.46 3.96 -12.49
N ASP A 144 12.30 3.44 -11.59
CA ASP A 144 13.02 2.18 -11.77
C ASP A 144 12.27 0.97 -11.20
N THR A 145 11.08 1.19 -10.62
CA THR A 145 10.28 0.11 -10.02
C THR A 145 9.73 -0.86 -11.07
N GLN A 146 9.60 -2.14 -10.70
CA GLN A 146 9.08 -3.19 -11.58
C GLN A 146 7.59 -2.99 -11.93
N ILE A 147 6.83 -2.39 -11.01
CA ILE A 147 5.43 -2.01 -11.21
C ILE A 147 5.36 -0.50 -11.15
N PRO A 148 4.75 0.19 -12.12
CA PRO A 148 4.56 1.63 -12.09
C PRO A 148 4.01 2.11 -10.75
N LEU A 149 4.72 3.02 -10.08
CA LEU A 149 4.40 3.50 -8.74
C LEU A 149 4.01 4.98 -8.77
N ARG A 150 3.04 5.34 -7.93
CA ARG A 150 2.66 6.71 -7.63
C ARG A 150 2.59 6.86 -6.11
N ILE A 151 3.29 7.84 -5.57
CA ILE A 151 3.26 8.15 -4.14
C ILE A 151 2.51 9.46 -3.96
N ILE A 152 1.50 9.43 -3.11
CA ILE A 152 0.63 10.57 -2.86
C ILE A 152 1.10 11.28 -1.60
N ALA A 153 1.41 12.55 -1.73
CA ALA A 153 1.81 13.44 -0.64
C ALA A 153 0.96 14.72 -0.64
N THR A 154 1.13 15.57 0.36
CA THR A 154 0.45 16.87 0.47
C THR A 154 1.49 17.99 0.41
N ASP A 155 1.28 18.93 -0.49
CA ASP A 155 1.99 20.21 -0.51
C ASP A 155 1.30 21.17 0.48
N PHE A 156 1.90 21.33 1.66
CA PHE A 156 1.33 22.15 2.72
C PHE A 156 1.31 23.66 2.39
N GLU A 157 2.23 24.12 1.57
CA GLU A 157 2.29 25.55 1.19
C GLU A 157 1.16 25.90 0.21
N ARG A 158 0.89 24.97 -0.72
CA ARG A 158 -0.13 25.17 -1.76
C ARG A 158 -1.47 24.58 -1.37
N MET A 159 -1.54 23.79 -0.30
CA MET A 159 -2.74 23.05 0.11
C MET A 159 -3.27 22.14 -1.01
N GLU A 160 -2.37 21.47 -1.71
CA GLU A 160 -2.67 20.65 -2.88
C GLU A 160 -2.13 19.23 -2.74
N GLU A 161 -2.76 18.30 -3.45
CA GLU A 161 -2.24 16.95 -3.63
C GLU A 161 -0.98 16.98 -4.52
N ARG A 162 0.02 16.19 -4.13
CA ARG A 162 1.21 15.95 -4.95
C ARG A 162 1.32 14.48 -5.29
N VAL A 163 1.33 14.18 -6.58
CA VAL A 163 1.56 12.83 -7.10
C VAL A 163 3.02 12.72 -7.53
N LEU A 164 3.79 11.97 -6.76
CA LEU A 164 5.21 11.73 -6.99
C LEU A 164 5.36 10.47 -7.85
N SER A 165 6.01 10.60 -9.00
CA SER A 165 6.18 9.53 -9.99
C SER A 165 7.61 9.33 -10.43
N GLN A 166 8.54 10.12 -9.90
CA GLN A 166 9.97 10.10 -10.20
C GLN A 166 10.77 10.54 -8.96
N GLY A 167 12.05 10.19 -8.93
CA GLY A 167 12.99 10.54 -7.88
C GLY A 167 13.05 9.52 -6.74
N SER A 168 13.72 9.89 -5.65
CA SER A 168 14.00 8.98 -4.54
C SER A 168 12.74 8.44 -3.88
N ILE A 169 12.63 7.10 -3.81
CA ILE A 169 11.55 6.38 -3.12
C ILE A 169 11.55 6.76 -1.63
N VAL A 170 12.71 6.78 -0.99
CA VAL A 170 12.84 7.10 0.44
C VAL A 170 12.28 8.48 0.74
N GLN A 171 12.69 9.50 -0.05
CA GLN A 171 12.20 10.86 0.13
C GLN A 171 10.70 10.99 -0.16
N ALA A 172 10.22 10.34 -1.22
CA ALA A 172 8.80 10.40 -1.60
C ALA A 172 7.90 9.72 -0.55
N VAL A 173 8.31 8.54 -0.05
CA VAL A 173 7.57 7.84 1.01
C VAL A 173 7.62 8.66 2.31
N ALA A 174 8.78 9.20 2.69
CA ALA A 174 8.91 10.06 3.86
C ALA A 174 8.02 11.33 3.77
N ALA A 175 7.90 11.92 2.57
CA ALA A 175 7.01 13.06 2.32
C ALA A 175 5.52 12.69 2.38
N SER A 176 5.18 11.41 2.26
CA SER A 176 3.80 10.88 2.31
C SER A 176 3.40 10.48 3.74
N ILE A 177 4.35 10.30 4.68
CA ILE A 177 4.12 9.89 6.06
C ILE A 177 3.90 11.11 6.95
#